data_eb21ab3a82320b7ac6d8080754c40637
#
_entry.id   eb21ab3a82320b7ac6d8080754c40637
#
_cell.length_a   1.000
_cell.length_b   1.000
_cell.length_c   1.000
_cell.angle_alpha   90.00
_cell.angle_beta   90.00
_cell.angle_gamma   90.00
#
_symmetry.space_group_name_H-M   'P 1'
#
loop_
_entity.id
_entity.type
_entity.pdbx_description
1 polymer ?
#
loop_
_entity_poly.entity_id
_entity_poly.type
_entity_poly.pdbx_seq_one_letter_code
_entity_poly.pdbx_strand_id
1 'polypeptide(L)'
;MNIVDANVLLYAVNSASEHHGASRRWLDAALSGADTVGLAWVPLLAFVRLTTKEGLFPSPLRPSEAMGQVAAWLGAPGAVLVSPTPRHVDVLAGLLGSVGTGGNLVNDGHLAALAVEHRGTIVSYDNDFGRFGGVTWQTPDALL
;
A
#
# COMPACT_ATOMS: atom_id res chain seq x y z
N MET A 1 -12.69 4.07 -0.32
CA MET A 1 -11.60 3.40 0.43
C MET A 1 -10.29 3.60 -0.31
N ASN A 2 -9.28 3.97 0.40
CA ASN A 2 -7.92 4.15 -0.12
C ASN A 2 -7.06 2.96 0.29
N ILE A 3 -6.58 2.19 -0.70
CA ILE A 3 -5.74 1.02 -0.47
C ILE A 3 -4.28 1.45 -0.59
N VAL A 4 -3.52 1.27 0.49
CA VAL A 4 -2.19 1.85 0.60
C VAL A 4 -1.11 0.87 0.12
N ASP A 5 -0.19 1.38 -0.70
CA ASP A 5 0.97 0.64 -1.17
C ASP A 5 2.13 0.69 -0.15
N ALA A 6 3.05 -0.25 -0.26
CA ALA A 6 4.18 -0.39 0.65
C ALA A 6 5.06 0.86 0.73
N ASN A 7 5.29 1.57 -0.39
CA ASN A 7 6.14 2.76 -0.38
C ASN A 7 5.58 3.86 0.53
N VAL A 8 4.27 4.04 0.57
CA VAL A 8 3.64 5.03 1.46
C VAL A 8 3.83 4.64 2.93
N LEU A 9 3.67 3.35 3.24
CA LEU A 9 3.91 2.84 4.60
C LEU A 9 5.36 3.06 5.03
N LEU A 10 6.32 2.77 4.14
CA LEU A 10 7.74 2.98 4.38
C LEU A 10 8.07 4.45 4.61
N TYR A 11 7.57 5.33 3.75
CA TYR A 11 7.82 6.77 3.88
C TYR A 11 7.18 7.36 5.12
N ALA A 12 6.04 6.84 5.55
CA ALA A 12 5.38 7.30 6.77
C ALA A 12 6.22 7.08 8.03
N VAL A 13 7.13 6.11 8.04
CA VAL A 13 8.03 5.81 9.18
C VAL A 13 9.47 6.22 8.94
N ASN A 14 9.88 6.50 7.70
CA ASN A 14 11.25 6.87 7.35
C ASN A 14 11.40 8.39 7.27
N SER A 15 11.85 9.02 8.35
CA SER A 15 12.02 10.48 8.44
C SER A 15 13.09 11.04 7.48
N ALA A 16 13.94 10.20 6.91
CA ALA A 16 14.93 10.61 5.91
C ALA A 16 14.35 10.72 4.49
N SER A 17 13.13 10.21 4.26
CA SER A 17 12.49 10.30 2.95
C SER A 17 11.93 11.71 2.69
N GLU A 18 12.08 12.19 1.45
CA GLU A 18 11.42 13.44 1.01
C GLU A 18 9.90 13.34 1.06
N HIS A 19 9.35 12.15 0.96
CA HIS A 19 7.90 11.87 1.02
C HIS A 19 7.38 11.58 2.43
N HIS A 20 8.24 11.66 3.44
CA HIS A 20 7.87 11.34 4.83
C HIS A 20 6.72 12.22 5.33
N GLY A 21 6.84 13.53 5.19
CA GLY A 21 5.85 14.48 5.71
C GLY A 21 4.45 14.26 5.16
N ALA A 22 4.33 14.15 3.84
CA ALA A 22 3.04 13.95 3.17
C ALA A 22 2.45 12.57 3.50
N SER A 23 3.27 11.53 3.44
CA SER A 23 2.81 10.15 3.72
C SER A 23 2.32 10.02 5.16
N ARG A 24 3.07 10.53 6.11
CA ARG A 24 2.70 10.46 7.53
C ARG A 24 1.44 11.26 7.83
N ARG A 25 1.36 12.50 7.36
CA ARG A 25 0.19 13.36 7.63
C ARG A 25 -1.08 12.76 7.04
N TRP A 26 -1.01 12.30 5.78
CA TRP A 26 -2.17 11.68 5.16
C TRP A 26 -2.57 10.40 5.89
N LEU A 27 -1.63 9.50 6.14
CA LEU A 27 -1.91 8.20 6.76
C LEU A 27 -2.47 8.36 8.17
N ASP A 28 -1.87 9.22 8.98
CA ASP A 28 -2.33 9.47 10.35
C ASP A 28 -3.76 10.04 10.37
N ALA A 29 -4.05 11.00 9.50
CA ALA A 29 -5.39 11.60 9.42
C ALA A 29 -6.43 10.57 8.93
N ALA A 30 -6.10 9.83 7.87
CA ALA A 30 -7.01 8.83 7.30
C ALA A 30 -7.29 7.70 8.30
N LEU A 31 -6.26 7.17 8.96
CA LEU A 31 -6.40 6.12 9.97
C LEU A 31 -7.16 6.60 11.21
N SER A 32 -7.11 7.88 11.52
CA SER A 32 -7.87 8.47 12.65
C SER A 32 -9.36 8.59 12.35
N GLY A 33 -9.81 8.28 11.15
CA GLY A 33 -11.21 8.25 10.76
C GLY A 33 -11.62 9.28 9.71
N ALA A 34 -10.68 10.11 9.20
CA ALA A 34 -10.99 11.04 8.11
C ALA A 34 -11.31 10.32 6.80
N ASP A 35 -10.84 9.08 6.66
CA ASP A 35 -11.09 8.23 5.50
C ASP A 35 -11.03 6.76 5.91
N THR A 36 -11.35 5.85 4.98
CA THR A 36 -11.16 4.42 5.14
C THR A 36 -9.88 4.00 4.43
N VAL A 37 -8.95 3.41 5.19
CA VAL A 37 -7.66 2.94 4.70
C VAL A 37 -7.69 1.44 4.55
N GLY A 38 -7.56 0.96 3.31
CA GLY A 38 -7.42 -0.46 3.00
C GLY A 38 -5.97 -0.91 3.19
N LEU A 39 -5.76 -1.81 4.13
CA LEU A 39 -4.46 -2.43 4.38
C LEU A 39 -4.50 -3.86 3.85
N ALA A 40 -3.53 -4.23 3.03
CA ALA A 40 -3.42 -5.56 2.43
C ALA A 40 -2.10 -6.23 2.82
N TRP A 41 -2.09 -7.56 2.88
CA TRP A 41 -0.93 -8.28 3.40
C TRP A 41 0.30 -8.18 2.51
N VAL A 42 0.18 -8.07 1.20
CA VAL A 42 1.37 -7.91 0.33
C VAL A 42 2.13 -6.63 0.65
N PRO A 43 1.52 -5.43 0.71
CA PRO A 43 2.20 -4.23 1.19
C PRO A 43 2.70 -4.32 2.64
N LEU A 44 1.92 -4.90 3.55
CA LEU A 44 2.31 -5.05 4.95
C LEU A 44 3.54 -5.95 5.10
N LEU A 45 3.59 -7.07 4.38
CA LEU A 45 4.75 -7.96 4.39
C LEU A 45 5.98 -7.29 3.77
N ALA A 46 5.81 -6.53 2.70
CA ALA A 46 6.90 -5.75 2.12
C ALA A 46 7.45 -4.73 3.12
N PHE A 47 6.58 -4.04 3.86
CA PHE A 47 6.99 -3.13 4.94
C PHE A 47 7.83 -3.85 5.99
N VAL A 48 7.36 -4.97 6.51
CA VAL A 48 8.08 -5.75 7.53
C VAL A 48 9.44 -6.22 6.97
N ARG A 49 9.45 -6.76 5.77
CA ARG A 49 10.68 -7.27 5.14
C ARG A 49 11.72 -6.17 4.93
N LEU A 50 11.30 -5.02 4.40
CA LEU A 50 12.22 -3.94 4.04
C LEU A 50 12.72 -3.17 5.26
N THR A 51 11.93 -3.05 6.33
CA THR A 51 12.36 -2.36 7.55
C THR A 51 13.23 -3.21 8.46
N THR A 52 13.16 -4.54 8.35
CA THR A 52 13.91 -5.46 9.20
C THR A 52 15.21 -5.96 8.57
N LYS A 53 15.46 -5.65 7.30
CA LYS A 53 16.73 -5.95 6.64
C LYS A 53 17.63 -4.72 6.58
N GLU A 54 18.92 -4.92 6.36
CA GLU A 54 19.86 -3.82 6.16
C GLU A 54 19.56 -3.06 4.86
N GLY A 55 19.83 -1.76 4.85
CA GLY A 55 19.81 -0.90 3.68
C GLY A 55 18.85 0.28 3.74
N LEU A 56 17.66 0.14 4.34
CA LEU A 56 16.71 1.25 4.40
C LEU A 56 16.99 2.21 5.56
N PHE A 57 17.30 1.67 6.74
CA PHE A 57 17.68 2.44 7.93
C PHE A 57 19.14 2.21 8.29
N PRO A 58 19.80 3.15 9.00
CA PRO A 58 21.13 2.92 9.56
C PRO A 58 21.18 1.66 10.43
N SER A 59 20.11 1.43 11.22
CA SER A 59 19.88 0.19 11.97
C SER A 59 18.52 -0.36 11.62
N PRO A 60 18.43 -1.62 11.16
CA PRO A 60 17.14 -2.24 10.88
C PRO A 60 16.26 -2.30 12.12
N LEU A 61 14.94 -2.24 11.91
CA LEU A 61 14.01 -2.50 13.00
C LEU A 61 14.09 -3.96 13.41
N ARG A 62 13.84 -4.23 14.69
CA ARG A 62 13.58 -5.60 15.13
C ARG A 62 12.22 -6.07 14.58
N PRO A 63 12.05 -7.35 14.29
CA PRO A 63 10.75 -7.87 13.85
C PRO A 63 9.58 -7.47 14.75
N SER A 64 9.81 -7.46 16.08
CA SER A 64 8.79 -7.05 17.05
C SER A 64 8.38 -5.57 16.89
N GLU A 65 9.33 -4.71 16.53
CA GLU A 65 9.04 -3.28 16.30
C GLU A 65 8.24 -3.09 15.01
N ALA A 66 8.63 -3.76 13.92
CA ALA A 66 7.91 -3.70 12.66
C ALA A 66 6.49 -4.25 12.80
N MET A 67 6.32 -5.39 13.47
CA MET A 67 5.00 -5.98 13.71
C MET A 67 4.14 -5.16 14.66
N GLY A 68 4.75 -4.48 15.62
CA GLY A 68 4.05 -3.52 16.48
C GLY A 68 3.47 -2.36 15.70
N GLN A 69 4.19 -1.86 14.70
CA GLN A 69 3.69 -0.83 13.79
C GLN A 69 2.51 -1.34 12.95
N VAL A 70 2.63 -2.54 12.40
CA VAL A 70 1.54 -3.16 11.64
C VAL A 70 0.29 -3.31 12.51
N ALA A 71 0.45 -3.80 13.74
CA ALA A 71 -0.66 -3.94 14.68
C ALA A 71 -1.33 -2.59 15.00
N ALA A 72 -0.54 -1.53 15.17
CA ALA A 72 -1.06 -0.19 15.41
C ALA A 72 -1.89 0.32 14.23
N TRP A 73 -1.42 0.13 13.00
CA TRP A 73 -2.20 0.51 11.82
C TRP A 73 -3.49 -0.28 11.70
N LEU A 74 -3.42 -1.61 11.86
CA LEU A 74 -4.62 -2.47 11.74
C LEU A 74 -5.64 -2.21 12.84
N GLY A 75 -5.20 -1.73 14.02
CA GLY A 75 -6.08 -1.39 15.13
C GLY A 75 -6.68 0.02 15.06
N ALA A 76 -6.29 0.85 14.09
CA ALA A 76 -6.77 2.22 13.97
C ALA A 76 -8.24 2.28 13.51
N PRO A 77 -9.00 3.33 13.92
CA PRO A 77 -10.42 3.43 13.59
C PRO A 77 -10.73 3.41 12.09
N GLY A 78 -9.85 4.00 11.26
CA GLY A 78 -10.04 4.06 9.81
C GLY A 78 -9.52 2.86 9.04
N ALA A 79 -8.93 1.86 9.71
CA ALA A 79 -8.30 0.73 9.05
C ALA A 79 -9.30 -0.38 8.70
N VAL A 80 -9.13 -0.94 7.51
CA VAL A 80 -9.83 -2.15 7.05
C VAL A 80 -8.80 -3.08 6.43
N LEU A 81 -8.78 -4.35 6.84
CA LEU A 81 -7.97 -5.36 6.18
C LEU A 81 -8.65 -5.80 4.89
N VAL A 82 -7.98 -5.65 3.77
CA VAL A 82 -8.51 -5.95 2.43
C VAL A 82 -7.95 -7.27 1.94
N SER A 83 -8.83 -8.17 1.53
CA SER A 83 -8.46 -9.50 1.04
C SER A 83 -9.03 -9.75 -0.35
N PRO A 84 -8.42 -10.66 -1.14
CA PRO A 84 -8.97 -11.07 -2.42
C PRO A 84 -10.39 -11.63 -2.28
N THR A 85 -11.22 -11.30 -3.26
CA THR A 85 -12.56 -11.89 -3.41
C THR A 85 -12.52 -13.12 -4.32
N PRO A 86 -13.61 -13.90 -4.46
CA PRO A 86 -13.67 -14.97 -5.45
C PRO A 86 -13.42 -14.52 -6.91
N ARG A 87 -13.54 -13.22 -7.20
CA ARG A 87 -13.27 -12.64 -8.52
C ARG A 87 -11.78 -12.37 -8.78
N HIS A 88 -10.92 -12.56 -7.80
CA HIS A 88 -9.53 -12.10 -7.86
C HIS A 88 -8.73 -12.69 -9.04
N VAL A 89 -8.90 -14.00 -9.28
CA VAL A 89 -8.21 -14.66 -10.39
C VAL A 89 -8.54 -14.01 -11.73
N ASP A 90 -9.83 -13.78 -12.01
CA ASP A 90 -10.26 -13.21 -13.27
C ASP A 90 -9.85 -11.73 -13.40
N VAL A 91 -9.99 -10.95 -12.33
CA VAL A 91 -9.62 -9.55 -12.31
C VAL A 91 -8.11 -9.40 -12.51
N LEU A 92 -7.30 -10.14 -11.77
CA LEU A 92 -5.85 -10.11 -11.88
C LEU A 92 -5.38 -10.56 -13.27
N ALA A 93 -5.95 -11.64 -13.80
CA ALA A 93 -5.62 -12.13 -15.14
C ALA A 93 -5.91 -11.06 -16.20
N GLY A 94 -7.03 -10.37 -16.10
CA GLY A 94 -7.39 -9.28 -17.01
C GLY A 94 -6.41 -8.11 -16.93
N LEU A 95 -6.02 -7.69 -15.73
CA LEU A 95 -5.08 -6.58 -15.54
C LEU A 95 -3.69 -6.92 -16.06
N LEU A 96 -3.14 -8.08 -15.71
CA LEU A 96 -1.84 -8.51 -16.20
C LEU A 96 -1.84 -8.72 -17.71
N GLY A 97 -2.92 -9.27 -18.26
CA GLY A 97 -3.09 -9.44 -19.70
C GLY A 97 -3.10 -8.12 -20.46
N SER A 98 -3.70 -7.08 -19.90
CA SER A 98 -3.78 -5.76 -20.54
C SER A 98 -2.41 -5.06 -20.64
N VAL A 99 -1.50 -5.28 -19.68
CA VAL A 99 -0.13 -4.73 -19.73
C VAL A 99 0.83 -5.64 -20.51
N GLY A 100 0.45 -6.88 -20.79
CA GLY A 100 1.21 -7.82 -21.63
C GLY A 100 2.47 -8.38 -20.99
N THR A 101 2.66 -8.20 -19.67
CA THR A 101 3.84 -8.67 -18.94
C THR A 101 3.47 -8.95 -17.49
N GLY A 102 4.33 -9.68 -16.80
CA GLY A 102 4.20 -9.98 -15.37
C GLY A 102 5.46 -9.50 -14.63
N GLY A 103 6.21 -10.42 -14.03
CA GLY A 103 7.44 -10.13 -13.32
C GLY A 103 7.23 -9.13 -12.18
N ASN A 104 7.91 -7.99 -12.25
CA ASN A 104 7.84 -6.95 -11.21
C ASN A 104 6.47 -6.30 -11.08
N LEU A 105 5.60 -6.42 -12.09
CA LEU A 105 4.24 -5.87 -12.06
C LEU A 105 3.23 -6.80 -11.39
N VAL A 106 3.60 -8.01 -11.00
CA VAL A 106 2.64 -8.97 -10.41
C VAL A 106 2.11 -8.45 -9.08
N ASN A 107 2.96 -7.96 -8.19
CA ASN A 107 2.51 -7.42 -6.91
C ASN A 107 1.67 -6.15 -7.08
N ASP A 108 2.05 -5.27 -8.01
CA ASP A 108 1.24 -4.08 -8.34
C ASP A 108 -0.10 -4.49 -8.95
N GLY A 109 -0.10 -5.48 -9.82
CA GLY A 109 -1.32 -6.04 -10.41
C GLY A 109 -2.25 -6.64 -9.34
N HIS A 110 -1.68 -7.35 -8.36
CA HIS A 110 -2.44 -7.88 -7.23
C HIS A 110 -3.13 -6.74 -6.45
N LEU A 111 -2.39 -5.70 -6.11
CA LEU A 111 -2.95 -4.55 -5.37
C LEU A 111 -3.99 -3.81 -6.21
N ALA A 112 -3.73 -3.62 -7.51
CA ALA A 112 -4.69 -3.04 -8.44
C ALA A 112 -5.97 -3.88 -8.54
N ALA A 113 -5.86 -5.20 -8.54
CA ALA A 113 -7.02 -6.10 -8.55
C ALA A 113 -7.86 -5.94 -7.27
N LEU A 114 -7.22 -5.83 -6.10
CA LEU A 114 -7.95 -5.54 -4.86
C LEU A 114 -8.71 -4.22 -4.96
N ALA A 115 -8.11 -3.19 -5.54
CA ALA A 115 -8.79 -1.90 -5.73
C ALA A 115 -10.02 -2.04 -6.64
N VAL A 116 -9.93 -2.79 -7.72
CA VAL A 116 -11.07 -3.04 -8.61
C VAL A 116 -12.17 -3.81 -7.86
N GLU A 117 -11.81 -4.89 -7.17
CA GLU A 117 -12.77 -5.75 -6.47
C GLU A 117 -13.49 -5.02 -5.33
N HIS A 118 -12.82 -4.13 -4.64
CA HIS A 118 -13.36 -3.38 -3.50
C HIS A 118 -13.75 -1.94 -3.83
N ARG A 119 -13.69 -1.56 -5.11
CA ARG A 119 -14.03 -0.20 -5.60
C ARG A 119 -13.22 0.87 -4.88
N GLY A 120 -11.92 0.60 -4.69
CA GLY A 120 -11.01 1.49 -4.00
C GLY A 120 -10.10 2.25 -4.94
N THR A 121 -9.37 3.20 -4.36
CA THR A 121 -8.28 3.94 -5.00
C THR A 121 -6.97 3.47 -4.41
N ILE A 122 -5.94 3.26 -5.24
CA ILE A 122 -4.59 2.98 -4.77
C ILE A 122 -3.93 4.29 -4.32
N VAL A 123 -3.26 4.26 -3.17
CA VAL A 123 -2.40 5.36 -2.72
C VAL A 123 -0.95 4.91 -2.78
N SER A 124 -0.19 5.50 -3.69
CA SER A 124 1.18 5.09 -4.01
C SER A 124 1.95 6.21 -4.68
N TYR A 125 3.28 6.19 -4.56
CA TYR A 125 4.19 7.00 -5.37
C TYR A 125 4.66 6.29 -6.63
N ASP A 126 4.22 5.04 -6.87
CA ASP A 126 4.63 4.26 -8.02
C ASP A 126 3.76 4.57 -9.24
N ASN A 127 4.37 5.14 -10.28
CA ASN A 127 3.69 5.48 -11.54
C ASN A 127 3.21 4.25 -12.33
N ASP A 128 3.70 3.06 -12.01
CA ASP A 128 3.31 1.83 -12.71
C ASP A 128 1.81 1.52 -12.58
N PHE A 129 1.15 2.03 -11.54
CA PHE A 129 -0.30 1.88 -11.43
C PHE A 129 -1.07 2.56 -12.57
N GLY A 130 -0.51 3.58 -13.19
CA GLY A 130 -1.10 4.20 -14.39
C GLY A 130 -1.13 3.29 -15.62
N ARG A 131 -0.42 2.17 -15.60
CA ARG A 131 -0.42 1.18 -16.69
C ARG A 131 -1.65 0.29 -16.68
N PHE A 132 -2.37 0.20 -15.56
CA PHE A 132 -3.56 -0.63 -15.44
C PHE A 132 -4.81 0.19 -15.75
N GLY A 133 -5.46 -0.09 -16.88
CA GLY A 133 -6.71 0.57 -17.26
C GLY A 133 -7.82 0.32 -16.26
N GLY A 134 -8.58 1.37 -15.93
CA GLY A 134 -9.70 1.25 -14.98
C GLY A 134 -9.30 1.27 -13.51
N VAL A 135 -8.01 1.44 -13.22
CA VAL A 135 -7.50 1.56 -11.84
C VAL A 135 -7.19 3.03 -11.55
N THR A 136 -7.78 3.53 -10.47
CA THR A 136 -7.51 4.89 -9.98
C THR A 136 -6.39 4.84 -8.94
N TRP A 137 -5.42 5.74 -9.07
CA TRP A 137 -4.34 5.85 -8.09
C TRP A 137 -3.97 7.31 -7.85
N GLN A 138 -3.52 7.63 -6.64
CA GLN A 138 -3.12 8.98 -6.22
C GLN A 138 -1.94 8.90 -5.28
N THR A 139 -1.21 10.01 -5.17
CA THR A 139 -0.17 10.15 -4.15
C THR A 139 -0.78 10.70 -2.85
N PRO A 140 -0.14 10.50 -1.69
CA PRO A 140 -0.53 11.18 -0.47
C PRO A 140 -0.61 12.70 -0.60
N ASP A 141 0.30 13.31 -1.37
CA ASP A 141 0.31 14.76 -1.62
C ASP A 141 -0.99 15.23 -2.26
N ALA A 142 -1.54 14.46 -3.19
CA ALA A 142 -2.80 14.79 -3.86
C ALA A 142 -4.03 14.68 -2.95
N LEU A 143 -3.90 14.00 -1.82
CA LEU A 143 -4.98 13.76 -0.86
C LEU A 143 -4.94 14.70 0.35
N LEU A 144 -3.93 15.54 0.44
CA LEU A 144 -3.78 16.52 1.54
C LEU A 144 -4.54 17.81 1.30
#